data_419630721076a272344f0e00b4175fe4
#
_entry.id   419630721076a272344f0e00b4175fe4
#
_cell.length_a   1.000
_cell.length_b   1.000
_cell.length_c   1.000
_cell.angle_alpha   90.00
_cell.angle_beta   90.00
_cell.angle_gamma   90.00
#
_symmetry.space_group_name_H-M   'P 1'
#
loop_
_entity.id
_entity.type
_entity.pdbx_description
1 polymer ?
#
loop_
_entity_poly.entity_id
_entity_poly.type
_entity_poly.pdbx_seq_one_letter_code
_entity_poly.pdbx_strand_id
1 'polypeptide(L)'
;SLLLGGLVLVSPAVVSAASEATQEDVEGQAMIKPPSSASEQSSDTSEEQTEGTTSSSDSSAGMDWSAANTKNKKTQGSFTVCVDAGHQGSWVDMSAQEPMAPGSSQTKNKATTGTSGNFSNVPEYEVNLEVSLVLQKELLSRGYNVIMTREDNDKAISNKERAELATEEGADITVRIHANGANDSASAGALTMAPTSSNQYLNQDIIEKSNTLATCIINHYCDATGLGNLGVISSDNMTGTNWSTVPVAILEMGFMSNQKDDLYITDSSNHETMAKAVADGIDEYFSLVSPAASEMPSPSPVEEPSE
;
A
#
# COMPACT_ATOMS: atom_id res chain seq x y z
N SER A 1 -52.33 -27.99 -5.25
CA SER A 1 -51.27 -27.42 -4.39
C SER A 1 -50.34 -26.60 -5.28
N LEU A 2 -50.54 -25.29 -5.30
CA LEU A 2 -49.64 -24.31 -5.95
C LEU A 2 -48.60 -23.88 -4.92
N LEU A 3 -47.33 -24.09 -5.22
CA LEU A 3 -46.20 -23.46 -4.54
C LEU A 3 -45.87 -22.14 -5.24
N LEU A 4 -46.17 -21.04 -4.57
CA LEU A 4 -45.65 -19.70 -4.94
C LEU A 4 -44.19 -19.56 -4.49
N GLY A 5 -43.26 -19.54 -5.44
CA GLY A 5 -41.90 -19.12 -5.20
C GLY A 5 -41.80 -17.60 -5.14
N GLY A 6 -41.52 -17.04 -3.98
CA GLY A 6 -41.26 -15.62 -3.80
C GLY A 6 -39.90 -15.25 -4.36
N LEU A 7 -39.90 -14.44 -5.44
CA LEU A 7 -38.72 -13.81 -6.00
C LEU A 7 -38.39 -12.58 -5.15
N VAL A 8 -37.32 -12.62 -4.38
CA VAL A 8 -36.81 -11.45 -3.68
C VAL A 8 -36.05 -10.61 -4.71
N LEU A 9 -36.65 -9.51 -5.12
CA LEU A 9 -36.01 -8.46 -5.90
C LEU A 9 -35.11 -7.64 -4.97
N VAL A 10 -33.81 -7.87 -5.06
CA VAL A 10 -32.81 -6.99 -4.45
C VAL A 10 -32.69 -5.77 -5.36
N SER A 11 -33.07 -4.62 -4.86
CA SER A 11 -32.95 -3.32 -5.57
C SER A 11 -31.48 -2.95 -5.77
N PRO A 12 -31.09 -2.51 -6.98
CA PRO A 12 -29.76 -1.98 -7.24
C PRO A 12 -29.76 -0.46 -6.94
N ALA A 13 -29.59 -0.06 -5.70
CA ALA A 13 -29.58 1.34 -5.31
C ALA A 13 -28.49 1.72 -4.33
N VAL A 14 -27.27 1.16 -4.48
CA VAL A 14 -26.09 1.58 -3.68
C VAL A 14 -24.80 1.68 -4.52
N VAL A 15 -24.88 1.71 -5.84
CA VAL A 15 -23.68 1.77 -6.71
C VAL A 15 -23.43 3.16 -7.31
N SER A 16 -24.06 4.21 -6.80
CA SER A 16 -23.94 5.54 -7.47
C SER A 16 -23.18 6.63 -6.70
N ALA A 17 -22.47 6.31 -5.62
CA ALA A 17 -21.70 7.33 -4.90
C ALA A 17 -20.17 7.13 -4.95
N ALA A 18 -19.68 6.02 -5.50
CA ALA A 18 -18.24 5.75 -5.58
C ALA A 18 -17.58 6.17 -6.90
N SER A 19 -18.33 6.79 -7.84
CA SER A 19 -17.81 7.06 -9.19
C SER A 19 -17.18 8.43 -9.41
N GLU A 20 -16.99 9.23 -8.35
CA GLU A 20 -16.33 10.54 -8.42
C GLU A 20 -15.18 10.73 -7.43
N ALA A 21 -14.68 9.69 -6.79
CA ALA A 21 -13.35 9.72 -6.20
C ALA A 21 -12.36 9.78 -7.36
N THR A 22 -11.86 10.95 -7.65
CA THR A 22 -11.07 11.24 -8.85
C THR A 22 -9.79 10.44 -8.83
N GLN A 23 -9.62 9.64 -9.84
CA GLN A 23 -8.54 8.73 -10.19
C GLN A 23 -7.18 9.44 -10.43
N GLU A 24 -7.04 10.70 -10.02
CA GLU A 24 -5.86 11.55 -10.27
C GLU A 24 -4.91 11.68 -9.08
N ASP A 25 -5.30 11.23 -7.88
CA ASP A 25 -4.64 11.69 -6.65
C ASP A 25 -3.54 10.78 -6.09
N VAL A 26 -3.40 9.56 -6.56
CA VAL A 26 -2.41 8.59 -5.99
C VAL A 26 -1.00 8.77 -6.53
N GLU A 27 -0.82 9.25 -7.75
CA GLU A 27 0.50 9.51 -8.34
C GLU A 27 0.70 10.95 -8.85
N GLY A 28 -0.26 11.86 -8.68
CA GLY A 28 -0.17 13.21 -9.25
C GLY A 28 -1.12 14.22 -8.65
N GLN A 29 -0.94 14.61 -7.40
CA GLN A 29 -1.70 15.72 -6.83
C GLN A 29 -1.28 17.05 -7.43
N ALA A 30 -2.18 17.68 -8.20
CA ALA A 30 -2.13 19.11 -8.43
C ALA A 30 -2.71 19.81 -7.19
N MET A 31 -1.85 20.45 -6.39
CA MET A 31 -2.29 21.28 -5.26
C MET A 31 -3.22 22.39 -5.75
N ILE A 32 -4.50 22.34 -5.42
CA ILE A 32 -5.41 23.47 -5.55
C ILE A 32 -5.16 24.38 -4.34
N LYS A 33 -4.47 25.48 -4.61
CA LYS A 33 -4.21 26.55 -3.65
C LYS A 33 -5.55 27.21 -3.26
N PRO A 34 -5.87 27.37 -1.96
CA PRO A 34 -7.07 28.11 -1.56
C PRO A 34 -6.92 29.60 -1.90
N PRO A 35 -8.03 30.31 -2.19
CA PRO A 35 -7.98 31.72 -2.55
C PRO A 35 -7.53 32.57 -1.35
N SER A 36 -6.55 33.44 -1.60
CA SER A 36 -6.06 34.41 -0.65
C SER A 36 -7.14 35.43 -0.28
N SER A 37 -7.50 35.53 0.99
CA SER A 37 -8.12 36.73 1.54
C SER A 37 -7.03 37.60 2.18
N ALA A 38 -6.82 38.75 1.55
CA ALA A 38 -5.97 39.80 2.08
C ALA A 38 -6.67 40.52 3.25
N SER A 39 -5.95 40.77 4.33
CA SER A 39 -6.06 42.07 5.04
C SER A 39 -4.80 42.26 5.89
N GLU A 40 -4.19 43.39 5.66
CA GLU A 40 -3.05 43.96 6.33
C GLU A 40 -3.36 44.29 7.80
N GLN A 41 -2.40 44.18 8.72
CA GLN A 41 -1.79 45.35 9.36
C GLN A 41 -0.69 44.96 10.34
N SER A 42 0.35 45.76 10.22
CA SER A 42 1.57 45.86 10.98
C SER A 42 1.40 46.14 12.50
N SER A 43 2.34 45.64 13.32
CA SER A 43 3.12 46.52 14.22
C SER A 43 4.21 45.72 14.94
N ASP A 44 5.35 46.21 14.77
CA ASP A 44 6.66 46.24 15.45
C ASP A 44 6.59 46.16 16.96
N THR A 45 7.47 45.37 17.60
CA THR A 45 8.40 45.79 18.67
C THR A 45 9.26 44.64 19.21
N SER A 46 10.50 44.95 19.34
CA SER A 46 11.75 44.42 19.83
C SER A 46 11.80 43.71 21.18
N GLU A 47 12.82 42.79 21.26
CA GLU A 47 13.75 42.50 22.41
C GLU A 47 13.18 41.69 23.59
N GLU A 48 13.80 40.61 24.05
CA GLU A 48 15.09 40.49 24.73
C GLU A 48 15.43 39.02 25.04
N GLN A 49 16.72 38.72 25.11
CA GLN A 49 17.33 37.42 25.45
C GLN A 49 17.17 37.08 26.93
N THR A 50 16.99 35.79 27.24
CA THR A 50 17.64 35.20 28.42
C THR A 50 17.88 33.70 28.22
N GLU A 51 19.13 33.31 28.45
CA GLU A 51 19.63 31.96 28.54
C GLU A 51 19.04 31.21 29.76
N GLY A 52 18.72 29.94 29.59
CA GLY A 52 18.37 29.05 30.69
C GLY A 52 18.61 27.59 30.32
N THR A 53 19.84 27.13 30.57
CA THR A 53 20.22 25.72 30.55
C THR A 53 19.48 24.92 31.61
N THR A 54 18.69 23.91 31.20
CA THR A 54 18.41 22.74 32.02
C THR A 54 18.41 21.48 31.17
N SER A 55 19.37 20.61 31.48
CA SER A 55 19.48 19.26 30.96
C SER A 55 18.33 18.39 31.48
N SER A 56 17.51 17.85 30.61
CA SER A 56 16.68 16.71 30.90
C SER A 56 17.14 15.54 29.98
N SER A 57 17.61 14.52 30.65
CA SER A 57 18.01 13.25 30.05
C SER A 57 16.79 12.55 29.45
N ASP A 58 16.68 12.58 28.15
CA ASP A 58 15.70 11.79 27.40
C ASP A 58 16.35 10.46 27.03
N SER A 59 15.89 9.39 27.68
CA SER A 59 16.28 8.02 27.38
C SER A 59 15.40 7.50 26.23
N SER A 60 15.62 7.99 25.03
CA SER A 60 15.16 7.30 23.82
C SER A 60 16.10 6.13 23.58
N ALA A 61 15.65 4.91 23.92
CA ALA A 61 16.29 3.69 23.47
C ALA A 61 16.15 3.62 21.95
N GLY A 62 17.13 4.18 21.26
CA GLY A 62 17.30 4.04 19.81
C GLY A 62 17.45 2.56 19.52
N MET A 63 16.44 1.95 18.90
CA MET A 63 16.61 0.63 18.30
C MET A 63 17.64 0.75 17.18
N ASP A 64 18.73 0.00 17.33
CA ASP A 64 19.78 -0.11 16.32
C ASP A 64 19.23 -0.90 15.12
N TRP A 65 18.87 -0.20 14.07
CA TRP A 65 18.32 -0.76 12.83
C TRP A 65 19.42 -1.28 11.88
N SER A 66 20.70 -1.12 12.24
CA SER A 66 21.83 -1.51 11.39
C SER A 66 22.00 -3.04 11.22
N ALA A 67 21.31 -3.83 12.05
CA ALA A 67 21.40 -5.30 12.01
C ALA A 67 20.38 -5.96 11.05
N ALA A 68 19.42 -5.23 10.48
CA ALA A 68 18.37 -5.81 9.62
C ALA A 68 18.80 -6.00 8.15
N ASN A 69 19.94 -5.45 7.74
CA ASN A 69 20.44 -5.58 6.36
C ASN A 69 21.28 -6.85 6.16
N THR A 70 20.88 -7.97 6.77
CA THR A 70 21.32 -9.29 6.32
C THR A 70 20.56 -9.55 5.03
N LYS A 71 21.28 -9.54 3.88
CA LYS A 71 20.76 -10.04 2.60
C LYS A 71 20.03 -11.36 2.88
N ASN A 72 18.69 -11.32 2.84
CA ASN A 72 17.87 -12.50 3.08
C ASN A 72 18.28 -13.54 2.04
N LYS A 73 18.99 -14.58 2.49
CA LYS A 73 19.34 -15.70 1.65
C LYS A 73 18.02 -16.38 1.29
N LYS A 74 17.58 -16.22 0.03
CA LYS A 74 16.35 -16.81 -0.48
C LYS A 74 16.24 -18.25 -0.02
N THR A 75 15.28 -18.55 0.86
CA THR A 75 15.02 -19.90 1.35
C THR A 75 14.37 -20.66 0.19
N GLN A 76 14.93 -21.79 -0.22
CA GLN A 76 14.40 -22.56 -1.34
C GLN A 76 12.98 -23.02 -1.03
N GLY A 77 11.99 -22.53 -1.81
CA GLY A 77 10.58 -22.84 -1.66
C GLY A 77 9.71 -21.76 -0.99
N SER A 78 10.30 -20.64 -0.50
CA SER A 78 9.54 -19.52 0.05
C SER A 78 9.21 -18.49 -1.05
N PHE A 79 8.00 -17.94 -1.03
CA PHE A 79 7.63 -16.81 -1.88
C PHE A 79 8.36 -15.54 -1.44
N THR A 80 8.59 -14.65 -2.40
CA THR A 80 9.24 -13.35 -2.22
C THR A 80 8.22 -12.24 -2.43
N VAL A 81 8.02 -11.40 -1.43
CA VAL A 81 7.09 -10.26 -1.46
C VAL A 81 7.91 -8.97 -1.53
N CYS A 82 7.67 -8.15 -2.55
CA CYS A 82 8.14 -6.78 -2.57
C CYS A 82 7.13 -5.89 -1.84
N VAL A 83 7.56 -5.28 -0.74
CA VAL A 83 6.80 -4.27 0.00
C VAL A 83 7.28 -2.90 -0.44
N ASP A 84 6.40 -2.15 -1.08
CA ASP A 84 6.67 -0.82 -1.59
C ASP A 84 6.01 0.23 -0.69
N ALA A 85 6.79 0.86 0.18
CA ALA A 85 6.35 2.01 0.96
C ALA A 85 6.21 3.23 0.03
N GLY A 86 4.98 3.62 -0.29
CA GLY A 86 4.67 4.72 -1.22
C GLY A 86 5.31 6.04 -0.82
N HIS A 87 5.63 6.87 -1.82
CA HIS A 87 6.24 8.19 -1.65
C HIS A 87 7.61 8.19 -0.97
N GLN A 88 8.10 9.36 -0.59
CA GLN A 88 9.34 9.63 0.17
C GLN A 88 9.28 11.04 0.74
N GLY A 89 10.27 11.43 1.55
CA GLY A 89 10.33 12.74 2.19
C GLY A 89 10.21 13.91 1.22
N SER A 90 9.51 14.95 1.61
CA SER A 90 9.22 16.12 0.75
C SER A 90 10.46 16.90 0.31
N TRP A 91 11.61 16.65 0.94
CA TRP A 91 12.91 17.22 0.56
C TRP A 91 13.62 16.45 -0.55
N VAL A 92 13.11 15.29 -0.95
CA VAL A 92 13.64 14.48 -2.05
C VAL A 92 12.97 14.92 -3.35
N ASP A 93 13.73 15.58 -4.22
CA ASP A 93 13.20 16.05 -5.51
C ASP A 93 12.98 14.89 -6.48
N MET A 94 11.73 14.59 -6.75
CA MET A 94 11.27 13.57 -7.70
C MET A 94 10.41 14.16 -8.83
N SER A 95 10.54 15.45 -9.10
CA SER A 95 9.77 16.20 -10.12
C SER A 95 10.14 15.87 -11.56
N ALA A 96 11.32 15.25 -11.78
CA ALA A 96 11.72 14.80 -13.10
C ALA A 96 10.70 13.81 -13.69
N GLN A 97 10.53 13.86 -15.02
CA GLN A 97 9.54 13.05 -15.71
C GLN A 97 10.07 11.67 -16.06
N GLU A 98 9.19 10.67 -15.97
CA GLU A 98 9.44 9.32 -16.46
C GLU A 98 8.25 8.82 -17.29
N PRO A 99 8.44 7.85 -18.23
CA PRO A 99 7.33 7.28 -18.99
C PRO A 99 6.36 6.54 -18.07
N MET A 100 5.06 6.79 -18.24
CA MET A 100 3.99 6.16 -17.45
C MET A 100 3.94 4.62 -17.60
N ALA A 101 4.43 4.11 -18.75
CA ALA A 101 4.44 2.67 -19.04
C ALA A 101 5.50 2.36 -20.11
N PRO A 102 5.88 1.09 -20.30
CA PRO A 102 6.76 0.68 -21.40
C PRO A 102 6.22 1.12 -22.76
N GLY A 103 7.02 1.89 -23.52
CA GLY A 103 6.63 2.41 -24.83
C GLY A 103 5.62 3.55 -24.84
N SER A 104 5.18 4.03 -23.68
CA SER A 104 4.28 5.19 -23.59
C SER A 104 5.01 6.49 -23.88
N SER A 105 4.36 7.37 -24.64
CA SER A 105 4.78 8.78 -24.79
C SER A 105 4.25 9.70 -23.68
N GLN A 106 3.30 9.23 -22.87
CA GLN A 106 2.84 9.94 -21.69
C GLN A 106 3.88 9.83 -20.59
N THR A 107 4.12 10.92 -19.89
CA THR A 107 5.06 10.99 -18.77
C THR A 107 4.37 11.49 -17.52
N LYS A 108 4.91 11.12 -16.37
CA LYS A 108 4.54 11.61 -15.05
C LYS A 108 5.77 11.97 -14.26
N ASN A 109 5.61 12.68 -13.16
CA ASN A 109 6.68 12.85 -12.19
C ASN A 109 7.17 11.48 -11.72
N LYS A 110 8.47 11.36 -11.48
CA LYS A 110 9.08 10.12 -10.96
C LYS A 110 8.41 9.61 -9.69
N ALA A 111 8.05 10.52 -8.80
CA ALA A 111 7.19 10.27 -7.65
C ALA A 111 6.64 11.61 -7.12
N THR A 112 5.70 11.53 -6.18
CA THR A 112 5.18 12.66 -5.41
C THR A 112 5.45 12.45 -3.93
N THR A 113 5.19 13.45 -3.12
CA THR A 113 5.32 13.36 -1.65
C THR A 113 4.09 12.74 -0.98
N GLY A 114 3.01 12.52 -1.75
CA GLY A 114 1.73 12.08 -1.23
C GLY A 114 0.94 13.19 -0.55
N THR A 115 -0.05 12.81 0.22
CA THR A 115 -0.91 13.68 1.03
C THR A 115 -0.39 13.82 2.47
N SER A 116 -1.20 14.43 3.32
CA SER A 116 -0.97 14.51 4.76
C SER A 116 -2.28 14.43 5.52
N GLY A 117 -2.25 13.89 6.73
CA GLY A 117 -3.40 13.83 7.61
C GLY A 117 -3.94 15.22 7.96
N ASN A 118 -5.23 15.43 7.73
CA ASN A 118 -5.88 16.70 8.06
C ASN A 118 -6.04 16.91 9.57
N PHE A 119 -5.97 15.86 10.36
CA PHE A 119 -6.19 15.86 11.81
C PHE A 119 -4.94 15.46 12.57
N SER A 120 -4.19 14.46 12.05
CA SER A 120 -2.91 14.02 12.64
C SER A 120 -1.75 14.95 12.30
N ASN A 121 -1.79 15.62 11.14
CA ASN A 121 -0.68 16.32 10.49
C ASN A 121 0.50 15.41 10.13
N VAL A 122 0.33 14.10 10.13
CA VAL A 122 1.35 13.14 9.71
C VAL A 122 1.39 13.09 8.18
N PRO A 123 2.57 13.21 7.54
CA PRO A 123 2.69 13.02 6.11
C PRO A 123 2.44 11.56 5.71
N GLU A 124 1.84 11.35 4.54
CA GLU A 124 1.55 10.01 4.02
C GLU A 124 2.81 9.14 3.90
N TYR A 125 3.91 9.70 3.42
CA TYR A 125 5.16 8.93 3.27
C TYR A 125 5.72 8.40 4.60
N GLU A 126 5.41 9.03 5.73
CA GLU A 126 5.81 8.55 7.07
C GLU A 126 4.97 7.33 7.46
N VAL A 127 3.64 7.44 7.43
CA VAL A 127 2.77 6.32 7.81
C VAL A 127 2.94 5.13 6.87
N ASN A 128 3.14 5.38 5.57
CA ASN A 128 3.42 4.31 4.59
C ASN A 128 4.68 3.53 4.95
N LEU A 129 5.75 4.23 5.36
CA LEU A 129 6.99 3.57 5.79
C LEU A 129 6.81 2.81 7.10
N GLU A 130 6.18 3.41 8.11
CA GLU A 130 5.97 2.79 9.41
C GLU A 130 5.18 1.47 9.28
N VAL A 131 4.05 1.49 8.57
CA VAL A 131 3.25 0.28 8.33
C VAL A 131 4.02 -0.75 7.50
N SER A 132 4.76 -0.31 6.47
CA SER A 132 5.57 -1.21 5.63
C SER A 132 6.67 -1.92 6.42
N LEU A 133 7.33 -1.24 7.38
CA LEU A 133 8.35 -1.85 8.24
C LEU A 133 7.74 -2.86 9.23
N VAL A 134 6.51 -2.65 9.69
CA VAL A 134 5.80 -3.64 10.50
C VAL A 134 5.37 -4.83 9.63
N LEU A 135 4.89 -4.59 8.40
CA LEU A 135 4.55 -5.63 7.44
C LEU A 135 5.78 -6.48 7.05
N GLN A 136 6.94 -5.87 6.85
CA GLN A 136 8.19 -6.58 6.61
C GLN A 136 8.46 -7.60 7.70
N LYS A 137 8.37 -7.20 8.97
CA LYS A 137 8.60 -8.10 10.13
C LYS A 137 7.58 -9.23 10.17
N GLU A 138 6.32 -8.93 9.94
CA GLU A 138 5.25 -9.92 9.93
C GLU A 138 5.47 -10.96 8.83
N LEU A 139 5.76 -10.54 7.60
CA LEU A 139 6.03 -11.44 6.47
C LEU A 139 7.27 -12.31 6.70
N LEU A 140 8.35 -11.73 7.23
CA LEU A 140 9.56 -12.50 7.61
C LEU A 140 9.24 -13.55 8.66
N SER A 141 8.39 -13.23 9.65
CA SER A 141 7.98 -14.17 10.69
C SER A 141 7.16 -15.34 10.15
N ARG A 142 6.42 -15.12 9.04
CA ARG A 142 5.66 -16.16 8.30
C ARG A 142 6.54 -16.97 7.32
N GLY A 143 7.82 -16.63 7.18
CA GLY A 143 8.75 -17.37 6.32
C GLY A 143 8.83 -16.87 4.87
N TYR A 144 8.25 -15.73 4.56
CA TYR A 144 8.45 -15.05 3.26
C TYR A 144 9.86 -14.48 3.15
N ASN A 145 10.36 -14.37 1.92
CA ASN A 145 11.45 -13.43 1.62
C ASN A 145 10.83 -12.07 1.37
N VAL A 146 11.47 -11.00 1.85
CA VAL A 146 10.93 -9.64 1.71
C VAL A 146 11.95 -8.72 1.06
N ILE A 147 11.51 -7.97 0.06
CA ILE A 147 12.22 -6.89 -0.59
C ILE A 147 11.54 -5.60 -0.17
N MET A 148 12.31 -4.61 0.30
CA MET A 148 11.80 -3.27 0.58
C MET A 148 12.26 -2.31 -0.50
N THR A 149 11.35 -1.50 -1.06
CA THR A 149 11.76 -0.45 -2.02
C THR A 149 12.49 0.68 -1.33
N ARG A 150 12.15 0.97 -0.07
CA ARG A 150 12.84 1.90 0.82
C ARG A 150 12.65 1.50 2.28
N GLU A 151 13.63 1.84 3.11
CA GLU A 151 13.62 1.63 4.58
C GLU A 151 13.81 2.97 5.33
N ASP A 152 13.89 4.07 4.60
CA ASP A 152 13.95 5.44 5.10
C ASP A 152 13.15 6.39 4.20
N ASN A 153 13.07 7.67 4.59
CA ASN A 153 12.37 8.69 3.83
C ASN A 153 13.29 9.49 2.89
N ASP A 154 14.61 9.23 2.87
CA ASP A 154 15.61 9.93 2.05
C ASP A 154 15.84 9.24 0.70
N LYS A 155 15.35 8.02 0.54
CA LYS A 155 15.55 7.21 -0.66
C LYS A 155 14.89 7.86 -1.87
N ALA A 156 15.71 8.31 -2.83
CA ALA A 156 15.24 8.75 -4.13
C ALA A 156 15.03 7.52 -5.03
N ILE A 157 13.78 7.09 -5.19
CA ILE A 157 13.39 5.96 -6.03
C ILE A 157 12.05 6.27 -6.72
N SER A 158 12.03 6.21 -8.06
CA SER A 158 10.85 6.54 -8.87
C SER A 158 9.83 5.40 -8.87
N ASN A 159 8.60 5.71 -9.30
CA ASN A 159 7.55 4.68 -9.42
C ASN A 159 7.94 3.57 -10.40
N LYS A 160 8.63 3.91 -11.50
CA LYS A 160 9.19 2.93 -12.43
C LYS A 160 10.29 2.09 -11.75
N GLU A 161 11.26 2.73 -11.09
CA GLU A 161 12.38 2.05 -10.43
C GLU A 161 11.91 1.10 -9.32
N ARG A 162 10.82 1.41 -8.62
CA ARG A 162 10.18 0.53 -7.62
C ARG A 162 9.69 -0.77 -8.26
N ALA A 163 9.04 -0.69 -9.43
CA ALA A 163 8.59 -1.86 -10.18
C ALA A 163 9.77 -2.66 -10.76
N GLU A 164 10.79 -1.98 -11.27
CA GLU A 164 12.01 -2.60 -11.79
C GLU A 164 12.77 -3.33 -10.67
N LEU A 165 12.91 -2.74 -9.49
CA LEU A 165 13.54 -3.37 -8.32
C LEU A 165 12.84 -4.68 -7.93
N ALA A 166 11.52 -4.70 -7.89
CA ALA A 166 10.76 -5.93 -7.60
C ALA A 166 11.08 -7.06 -8.61
N THR A 167 11.20 -6.69 -9.89
CA THR A 167 11.57 -7.62 -10.98
C THR A 167 13.00 -8.12 -10.83
N GLU A 168 13.96 -7.21 -10.62
CA GLU A 168 15.39 -7.50 -10.54
C GLU A 168 15.75 -8.39 -9.35
N GLU A 169 15.11 -8.15 -8.21
CA GLU A 169 15.32 -8.94 -6.99
C GLU A 169 14.45 -10.23 -6.96
N GLY A 170 13.64 -10.47 -7.99
CA GLY A 170 12.87 -11.70 -8.17
C GLY A 170 11.70 -11.83 -7.20
N ALA A 171 10.94 -10.78 -7.01
CA ALA A 171 9.67 -10.83 -6.29
C ALA A 171 8.64 -11.70 -7.02
N ASP A 172 7.79 -12.39 -6.24
CA ASP A 172 6.64 -13.12 -6.78
C ASP A 172 5.40 -12.21 -6.85
N ILE A 173 5.32 -11.20 -5.98
CA ILE A 173 4.29 -10.16 -5.94
C ILE A 173 4.86 -8.83 -5.43
N THR A 174 4.14 -7.74 -5.71
CA THR A 174 4.39 -6.43 -5.11
C THR A 174 3.14 -5.94 -4.39
N VAL A 175 3.29 -5.49 -3.14
CA VAL A 175 2.24 -4.79 -2.39
C VAL A 175 2.72 -3.38 -2.10
N ARG A 176 1.97 -2.39 -2.61
CA ARG A 176 2.27 -0.97 -2.46
C ARG A 176 1.39 -0.40 -1.36
N ILE A 177 2.00 0.20 -0.35
CA ILE A 177 1.33 0.75 0.83
C ILE A 177 1.21 2.26 0.67
N HIS A 178 -0.03 2.73 0.64
CA HIS A 178 -0.43 4.12 0.45
C HIS A 178 -1.58 4.51 1.39
N ALA A 179 -1.85 5.80 1.48
CA ALA A 179 -3.05 6.34 2.13
C ALA A 179 -3.70 7.38 1.22
N ASN A 180 -5.01 7.33 1.13
CA ASN A 180 -5.78 8.16 0.21
C ASN A 180 -6.04 9.57 0.76
N GLY A 181 -6.35 10.49 -0.13
CA GLY A 181 -6.82 11.83 0.19
C GLY A 181 -8.02 12.21 -0.68
N ALA A 182 -8.91 13.04 -0.15
CA ALA A 182 -10.03 13.60 -0.90
C ALA A 182 -10.22 15.07 -0.57
N ASN A 183 -10.90 15.80 -1.46
CA ASN A 183 -11.23 17.21 -1.23
C ASN A 183 -12.34 17.40 -0.18
N ASP A 184 -13.01 16.34 0.21
CA ASP A 184 -14.03 16.34 1.26
C ASP A 184 -13.62 15.41 2.40
N SER A 185 -14.08 15.70 3.61
CA SER A 185 -13.82 14.89 4.79
C SER A 185 -14.84 13.76 5.00
N ALA A 186 -15.84 13.63 4.12
CA ALA A 186 -16.87 12.60 4.21
C ALA A 186 -16.41 11.27 3.54
N SER A 187 -15.48 11.35 2.59
CA SER A 187 -14.85 10.17 1.98
C SER A 187 -14.08 9.40 3.04
N ALA A 188 -14.41 8.12 3.23
CA ALA A 188 -13.85 7.27 4.28
C ALA A 188 -13.82 5.80 3.86
N GLY A 189 -12.90 5.05 4.43
CA GLY A 189 -12.72 3.62 4.19
C GLY A 189 -11.42 3.30 3.48
N ALA A 190 -11.11 2.03 3.32
CA ALA A 190 -9.95 1.55 2.60
C ALA A 190 -10.36 0.96 1.24
N LEU A 191 -9.43 0.98 0.30
CA LEU A 191 -9.59 0.37 -1.01
C LEU A 191 -8.26 -0.24 -1.49
N THR A 192 -8.33 -1.07 -2.50
CA THR A 192 -7.14 -1.45 -3.25
C THR A 192 -7.27 -1.00 -4.70
N MET A 193 -6.14 -0.79 -5.35
CA MET A 193 -6.11 -0.51 -6.78
C MET A 193 -5.38 -1.63 -7.52
N ALA A 194 -5.92 -1.99 -8.69
CA ALA A 194 -5.38 -3.00 -9.58
C ALA A 194 -5.57 -2.58 -11.05
N PRO A 195 -4.84 -3.18 -12.02
CA PRO A 195 -5.03 -2.85 -13.42
C PRO A 195 -6.42 -3.23 -13.93
N THR A 196 -6.91 -2.51 -14.95
CA THR A 196 -8.13 -2.91 -15.65
C THR A 196 -7.92 -4.22 -16.43
N SER A 197 -9.00 -4.91 -16.71
CA SER A 197 -8.96 -6.13 -17.56
C SER A 197 -8.47 -5.86 -18.99
N SER A 198 -8.44 -4.61 -19.42
CA SER A 198 -8.00 -4.16 -20.74
C SER A 198 -6.68 -3.40 -20.72
N ASN A 199 -5.93 -3.46 -19.61
CA ASN A 199 -4.61 -2.83 -19.53
C ASN A 199 -3.71 -3.33 -20.67
N GLN A 200 -3.19 -2.38 -21.47
CA GLN A 200 -2.42 -2.71 -22.67
C GLN A 200 -0.92 -2.92 -22.40
N TYR A 201 -0.45 -2.64 -21.19
CA TYR A 201 0.96 -2.70 -20.80
C TYR A 201 1.33 -4.00 -20.10
N LEU A 202 0.33 -4.71 -19.56
CA LEU A 202 0.49 -5.94 -18.79
C LEU A 202 -0.06 -7.14 -19.56
N ASN A 203 0.49 -8.31 -19.29
CA ASN A 203 -0.12 -9.54 -19.79
C ASN A 203 -1.32 -9.95 -18.93
N GLN A 204 -2.22 -10.77 -19.49
CA GLN A 204 -3.47 -11.15 -18.86
C GLN A 204 -3.28 -11.91 -17.53
N ASP A 205 -2.25 -12.73 -17.40
CA ASP A 205 -1.95 -13.48 -16.18
C ASP A 205 -1.59 -12.53 -15.02
N ILE A 206 -0.78 -11.50 -15.27
CA ILE A 206 -0.47 -10.45 -14.28
C ILE A 206 -1.72 -9.68 -13.89
N ILE A 207 -2.57 -9.31 -14.86
CA ILE A 207 -3.82 -8.58 -14.61
C ILE A 207 -4.73 -9.38 -13.67
N GLU A 208 -5.00 -10.64 -13.99
CA GLU A 208 -5.88 -11.51 -13.21
C GLU A 208 -5.35 -11.75 -11.80
N LYS A 209 -4.06 -12.04 -11.67
CA LYS A 209 -3.39 -12.24 -10.38
C LYS A 209 -3.33 -10.97 -9.54
N SER A 210 -3.11 -9.79 -10.16
CA SER A 210 -3.14 -8.51 -9.47
C SER A 210 -4.53 -8.21 -8.88
N ASN A 211 -5.59 -8.47 -9.63
CA ASN A 211 -6.95 -8.29 -9.16
C ASN A 211 -7.31 -9.29 -8.04
N THR A 212 -6.81 -10.52 -8.11
CA THR A 212 -6.96 -11.51 -7.03
C THR A 212 -6.24 -11.06 -5.77
N LEU A 213 -4.98 -10.64 -5.89
CA LEU A 213 -4.17 -10.12 -4.77
C LEU A 213 -4.85 -8.92 -4.10
N ALA A 214 -5.30 -7.96 -4.91
CA ALA A 214 -6.00 -6.77 -4.44
C ALA A 214 -7.27 -7.12 -3.65
N THR A 215 -8.05 -8.10 -4.15
CA THR A 215 -9.29 -8.56 -3.50
C THR A 215 -9.00 -9.25 -2.17
N CYS A 216 -8.02 -10.14 -2.10
CA CYS A 216 -7.64 -10.80 -0.86
C CYS A 216 -7.18 -9.77 0.19
N ILE A 217 -6.30 -8.85 -0.19
CA ILE A 217 -5.79 -7.83 0.73
C ILE A 217 -6.91 -6.96 1.30
N ILE A 218 -7.78 -6.39 0.44
CA ILE A 218 -8.78 -5.44 0.94
C ILE A 218 -9.81 -6.09 1.85
N ASN A 219 -10.19 -7.33 1.59
CA ASN A 219 -11.15 -8.05 2.43
C ASN A 219 -10.57 -8.28 3.83
N HIS A 220 -9.38 -8.88 3.94
CA HIS A 220 -8.73 -9.10 5.23
C HIS A 220 -8.43 -7.79 5.96
N TYR A 221 -7.98 -6.77 5.22
CA TYR A 221 -7.65 -5.48 5.81
C TYR A 221 -8.86 -4.81 6.46
N CYS A 222 -9.99 -4.74 5.75
CA CYS A 222 -11.21 -4.12 6.27
C CYS A 222 -11.87 -4.94 7.38
N ASP A 223 -11.84 -6.27 7.28
CA ASP A 223 -12.36 -7.15 8.32
C ASP A 223 -11.61 -6.98 9.65
N ALA A 224 -10.29 -6.84 9.61
CA ALA A 224 -9.47 -6.68 10.80
C ALA A 224 -9.50 -5.27 11.38
N THR A 225 -9.50 -4.23 10.52
CA THR A 225 -9.41 -2.82 10.95
C THR A 225 -10.77 -2.20 11.29
N GLY A 226 -11.87 -2.76 10.77
CA GLY A 226 -13.21 -2.18 10.87
C GLY A 226 -13.39 -0.88 10.07
N LEU A 227 -12.46 -0.56 9.15
CA LEU A 227 -12.62 0.50 8.17
C LEU A 227 -13.61 0.07 7.08
N GLY A 228 -14.26 1.04 6.44
CA GLY A 228 -15.18 0.77 5.34
C GLY A 228 -14.47 0.09 4.16
N ASN A 229 -15.02 -1.00 3.62
CA ASN A 229 -14.46 -1.67 2.45
C ASN A 229 -15.05 -1.05 1.17
N LEU A 230 -14.22 -0.30 0.43
CA LEU A 230 -14.58 0.31 -0.84
C LEU A 230 -14.24 -0.58 -2.05
N GLY A 231 -13.66 -1.77 -1.80
CA GLY A 231 -13.37 -2.77 -2.81
C GLY A 231 -12.12 -2.48 -3.63
N VAL A 232 -12.07 -3.08 -4.82
CA VAL A 232 -10.96 -2.93 -5.77
C VAL A 232 -11.34 -1.88 -6.82
N ILE A 233 -10.54 -0.83 -6.93
CA ILE A 233 -10.67 0.19 -7.97
C ILE A 233 -9.70 -0.13 -9.11
N SER A 234 -10.22 -0.26 -10.32
CA SER A 234 -9.39 -0.55 -11.49
C SER A 234 -8.81 0.74 -12.09
N SER A 235 -7.49 0.76 -12.34
CA SER A 235 -6.80 1.92 -12.93
C SER A 235 -5.61 1.49 -13.78
N ASP A 236 -5.50 2.07 -14.98
CA ASP A 236 -4.34 1.94 -15.87
C ASP A 236 -3.45 3.20 -15.84
N ASN A 237 -3.70 4.10 -14.89
CA ASN A 237 -3.00 5.37 -14.80
C ASN A 237 -1.89 5.35 -13.72
N MET A 238 -1.39 4.17 -13.34
CA MET A 238 -0.38 3.98 -12.29
C MET A 238 0.95 3.54 -12.88
N THR A 239 1.98 4.39 -12.82
CA THR A 239 3.31 4.10 -13.38
C THR A 239 3.87 2.81 -12.79
N GLY A 240 3.90 2.67 -11.46
CA GLY A 240 4.43 1.47 -10.81
C GLY A 240 3.68 0.19 -11.15
N THR A 241 2.37 0.27 -11.40
CA THR A 241 1.57 -0.86 -11.89
C THR A 241 1.92 -1.21 -13.34
N ASN A 242 1.97 -0.21 -14.21
CA ASN A 242 2.20 -0.42 -15.65
C ASN A 242 3.62 -0.92 -15.99
N TRP A 243 4.60 -0.66 -15.13
CA TRP A 243 5.97 -1.17 -15.25
C TRP A 243 6.21 -2.50 -14.55
N SER A 244 5.20 -3.00 -13.81
CA SER A 244 5.36 -4.25 -13.07
C SER A 244 5.40 -5.46 -14.01
N THR A 245 6.29 -6.39 -13.73
CA THR A 245 6.36 -7.72 -14.39
C THR A 245 5.85 -8.83 -13.48
N VAL A 246 5.39 -8.49 -12.28
CA VAL A 246 4.79 -9.40 -11.31
C VAL A 246 3.42 -8.88 -10.88
N PRO A 247 2.53 -9.72 -10.33
CA PRO A 247 1.25 -9.28 -9.79
C PRO A 247 1.45 -8.16 -8.75
N VAL A 248 0.66 -7.08 -8.85
CA VAL A 248 0.80 -5.89 -8.03
C VAL A 248 -0.55 -5.39 -7.54
N ALA A 249 -0.63 -5.02 -6.27
CA ALA A 249 -1.77 -4.34 -5.68
C ALA A 249 -1.31 -3.10 -4.91
N ILE A 250 -2.04 -2.00 -5.02
CA ILE A 250 -1.87 -0.80 -4.19
C ILE A 250 -2.95 -0.87 -3.11
N LEU A 251 -2.56 -0.80 -1.85
CA LEU A 251 -3.48 -0.64 -0.72
C LEU A 251 -3.52 0.83 -0.32
N GLU A 252 -4.70 1.43 -0.42
CA GLU A 252 -5.04 2.71 0.16
C GLU A 252 -5.66 2.46 1.54
N MET A 253 -4.85 2.63 2.58
CA MET A 253 -5.15 2.20 3.95
C MET A 253 -6.34 2.90 4.59
N GLY A 254 -6.70 4.08 4.12
CA GLY A 254 -7.79 4.94 4.60
C GLY A 254 -7.62 6.36 4.07
N PHE A 255 -8.60 7.23 4.26
CA PHE A 255 -8.54 8.62 3.81
C PHE A 255 -7.93 9.52 4.88
N MET A 256 -6.76 10.08 4.61
CA MET A 256 -6.10 11.07 5.49
C MET A 256 -6.88 12.40 5.56
N SER A 257 -7.86 12.61 4.68
CA SER A 257 -8.84 13.70 4.74
C SER A 257 -9.99 13.44 5.72
N ASN A 258 -10.22 12.18 6.13
CA ASN A 258 -11.28 11.78 7.06
C ASN A 258 -10.73 11.61 8.47
N GLN A 259 -11.40 12.22 9.47
CA GLN A 259 -10.91 12.21 10.84
C GLN A 259 -10.73 10.81 11.42
N LYS A 260 -11.69 9.90 11.18
CA LYS A 260 -11.63 8.56 11.74
C LYS A 260 -10.50 7.75 11.11
N ASP A 261 -10.40 7.81 9.80
CA ASP A 261 -9.40 7.04 9.05
C ASP A 261 -7.99 7.58 9.34
N ASP A 262 -7.80 8.91 9.26
CA ASP A 262 -6.52 9.58 9.53
C ASP A 262 -5.97 9.23 10.91
N LEU A 263 -6.79 9.41 11.97
CA LEU A 263 -6.35 9.09 13.32
C LEU A 263 -6.17 7.59 13.54
N TYR A 264 -6.85 6.72 12.79
CA TYR A 264 -6.67 5.28 12.89
C TYR A 264 -5.35 4.82 12.26
N ILE A 265 -5.08 5.22 11.00
CA ILE A 265 -3.91 4.74 10.26
C ILE A 265 -2.60 5.36 10.76
N THR A 266 -2.65 6.53 11.41
CA THR A 266 -1.47 7.21 11.98
C THR A 266 -1.19 6.83 13.43
N ASP A 267 -2.09 6.10 14.10
CA ASP A 267 -1.83 5.56 15.43
C ASP A 267 -1.00 4.26 15.34
N SER A 268 0.25 4.32 15.75
CA SER A 268 1.19 3.20 15.69
C SER A 268 0.70 1.94 16.44
N SER A 269 -0.22 2.08 17.39
CA SER A 269 -0.83 0.93 18.08
C SER A 269 -1.70 0.06 17.16
N ASN A 270 -2.14 0.58 16.02
CA ASN A 270 -2.93 -0.13 15.01
C ASN A 270 -2.06 -0.79 13.92
N HIS A 271 -0.80 -0.38 13.76
CA HIS A 271 0.04 -0.83 12.65
C HIS A 271 0.28 -2.34 12.65
N GLU A 272 0.34 -2.99 13.82
CA GLU A 272 0.45 -4.45 13.90
C GLU A 272 -0.81 -5.15 13.36
N THR A 273 -2.01 -4.65 13.68
CA THR A 273 -3.28 -5.16 13.15
C THR A 273 -3.35 -4.97 11.65
N MET A 274 -2.98 -3.78 11.16
CA MET A 274 -2.96 -3.45 9.73
C MET A 274 -2.01 -4.37 8.96
N ALA A 275 -0.79 -4.53 9.44
CA ALA A 275 0.23 -5.37 8.82
C ALA A 275 -0.16 -6.85 8.79
N LYS A 276 -0.70 -7.39 9.90
CA LYS A 276 -1.21 -8.77 9.95
C LYS A 276 -2.32 -9.00 8.95
N ALA A 277 -3.26 -8.07 8.83
CA ALA A 277 -4.36 -8.17 7.89
C ALA A 277 -3.88 -8.20 6.43
N VAL A 278 -2.89 -7.36 6.07
CA VAL A 278 -2.27 -7.40 4.74
C VAL A 278 -1.59 -8.75 4.52
N ALA A 279 -0.84 -9.26 5.51
CA ALA A 279 -0.17 -10.55 5.42
C ALA A 279 -1.15 -11.72 5.32
N ASP A 280 -2.31 -11.66 5.99
CA ASP A 280 -3.40 -12.66 5.87
C ASP A 280 -3.96 -12.68 4.43
N GLY A 281 -4.15 -11.51 3.82
CA GLY A 281 -4.55 -11.40 2.42
C GLY A 281 -3.50 -11.96 1.45
N ILE A 282 -2.21 -11.79 1.75
CA ILE A 282 -1.11 -12.38 0.97
C ILE A 282 -1.10 -13.90 1.11
N ASP A 283 -1.31 -14.45 2.32
CA ASP A 283 -1.42 -15.89 2.56
C ASP A 283 -2.59 -16.51 1.77
N GLU A 284 -3.77 -15.85 1.80
CA GLU A 284 -4.92 -16.29 1.00
C GLU A 284 -4.59 -16.26 -0.49
N TYR A 285 -4.03 -15.18 -0.99
CA TYR A 285 -3.64 -15.06 -2.39
C TYR A 285 -2.74 -16.23 -2.84
N PHE A 286 -1.66 -16.53 -2.11
CA PHE A 286 -0.77 -17.62 -2.48
C PHE A 286 -1.43 -18.98 -2.38
N SER A 287 -2.39 -19.17 -1.47
CA SER A 287 -3.19 -20.40 -1.39
C SER A 287 -4.06 -20.63 -2.63
N LEU A 288 -4.54 -19.54 -3.25
CA LEU A 288 -5.40 -19.57 -4.43
C LEU A 288 -4.62 -19.78 -5.74
N VAL A 289 -3.42 -19.18 -5.87
CA VAL A 289 -2.68 -19.16 -7.13
C VAL A 289 -1.57 -20.21 -7.21
N SER A 290 -1.14 -20.78 -6.07
CA SER A 290 -0.21 -21.90 -6.08
C SER A 290 -0.98 -23.18 -6.37
N PRO A 291 -0.53 -24.03 -7.33
CA PRO A 291 -1.12 -25.35 -7.47
C PRO A 291 -1.02 -26.05 -6.11
N ALA A 292 -2.17 -26.46 -5.57
CA ALA A 292 -2.23 -27.16 -4.32
C ALA A 292 -1.14 -28.27 -4.34
N ALA A 293 -0.43 -28.43 -3.23
CA ALA A 293 0.37 -29.62 -2.95
C ALA A 293 -0.56 -30.85 -2.73
N SER A 294 -1.67 -30.91 -3.49
CA SER A 294 -2.62 -31.99 -3.61
C SER A 294 -2.02 -32.99 -4.55
N GLU A 295 -1.66 -34.12 -4.00
CA GLU A 295 -1.12 -35.35 -4.58
C GLU A 295 0.40 -35.56 -4.43
N MET A 296 0.86 -35.52 -3.18
CA MET A 296 1.88 -36.50 -2.82
C MET A 296 1.21 -37.90 -2.93
N PRO A 297 1.62 -38.78 -3.83
CA PRO A 297 1.12 -40.14 -3.83
C PRO A 297 1.40 -40.73 -2.44
N SER A 298 0.34 -41.29 -1.83
CA SER A 298 0.48 -42.04 -0.59
C SER A 298 1.66 -42.98 -0.70
N PRO A 299 2.54 -43.07 0.32
CA PRO A 299 3.63 -44.02 0.30
C PRO A 299 3.02 -45.42 0.09
N SER A 300 3.49 -46.08 -0.97
CA SER A 300 3.10 -47.46 -1.23
C SER A 300 3.35 -48.31 0.03
N PRO A 301 2.47 -49.25 0.38
CA PRO A 301 2.70 -50.13 1.51
C PRO A 301 4.03 -50.86 1.31
N VAL A 302 4.88 -50.79 2.30
CA VAL A 302 6.11 -51.59 2.35
C VAL A 302 5.65 -53.04 2.46
N GLU A 303 5.87 -53.88 1.44
CA GLU A 303 5.70 -55.31 1.54
C GLU A 303 6.70 -55.84 2.59
N GLU A 304 6.19 -56.38 3.68
CA GLU A 304 7.04 -57.13 4.61
C GLU A 304 7.54 -58.39 3.91
N PRO A 305 8.82 -58.73 4.09
CA PRO A 305 9.34 -59.99 3.55
C PRO A 305 8.68 -61.16 4.31
N SER A 306 8.04 -62.07 3.57
CA SER A 306 7.50 -63.33 4.09
C SER A 306 8.69 -64.22 4.49
N GLU A 307 8.64 -64.71 5.74
CA GLU A 307 9.52 -65.80 6.23
C GLU A 307 9.32 -67.11 5.47
#